data_feb8331f90e7f97744e361085ae98418
#
_entry.id   feb8331f90e7f97744e361085ae98418
#
_cell.length_a   1.000
_cell.length_b   1.000
_cell.length_c   1.000
_cell.angle_alpha   90.00
_cell.angle_beta   90.00
_cell.angle_gamma   90.00
#
_symmetry.space_group_name_H-M   'P 1'
#
loop_
_entity.id
_entity.type
_entity.pdbx_description
1 polymer ?
#
loop_
_entity_poly.entity_id
_entity_poly.type
_entity_poly.pdbx_seq_one_letter_code
_entity_poly.pdbx_strand_id
1 'polypeptide(L)'
;MNKFLASAALVALVTAGASGVASAQTAPVTDPNTPRINEVDQRLQNQQNRIDNGVKDGQINAKQEMRDEKTDAHVSQELSKDEAKNGGHITKAEQRKMNRQLNRNSNRIHRQRTKGAAAKPPAAQ
;
A
#
# COMPACT_ATOMS: atom_id res chain seq x y z
N MET A 1 -31.36 -16.42 9.91
CA MET A 1 -30.33 -17.23 9.19
C MET A 1 -29.37 -16.23 8.53
N ASN A 2 -28.32 -15.87 9.23
CA ASN A 2 -27.36 -14.87 8.74
C ASN A 2 -26.19 -15.59 8.06
N LYS A 3 -26.14 -15.53 6.75
CA LYS A 3 -25.00 -15.99 5.99
C LYS A 3 -23.98 -14.84 5.93
N PHE A 4 -23.06 -14.83 6.89
CA PHE A 4 -21.89 -14.00 6.83
C PHE A 4 -20.94 -14.59 5.79
N LEU A 5 -20.86 -14.00 4.62
CA LEU A 5 -19.77 -14.24 3.70
C LEU A 5 -18.60 -13.39 4.16
N ALA A 6 -17.71 -14.01 4.93
CA ALA A 6 -16.43 -13.43 5.25
C ALA A 6 -15.59 -13.40 3.97
N SER A 7 -15.46 -12.23 3.37
CA SER A 7 -14.42 -11.99 2.38
C SER A 7 -13.07 -11.92 3.11
N ALA A 8 -12.41 -13.07 3.17
CA ALA A 8 -11.02 -13.12 3.59
C ALA A 8 -10.17 -12.46 2.50
N ALA A 9 -9.73 -11.23 2.75
CA ALA A 9 -8.66 -10.64 1.97
C ALA A 9 -7.38 -11.42 2.29
N LEU A 10 -7.02 -12.32 1.42
CA LEU A 10 -5.78 -13.09 1.50
C LEU A 10 -4.63 -12.15 1.14
N VAL A 11 -3.98 -11.60 2.15
CA VAL A 11 -2.68 -10.95 1.97
C VAL A 11 -1.67 -12.06 1.74
N ALA A 12 -1.34 -12.32 0.49
CA ALA A 12 -0.26 -13.22 0.15
C ALA A 12 1.07 -12.56 0.52
N LEU A 13 1.67 -13.07 1.58
CA LEU A 13 3.05 -12.78 1.94
C LEU A 13 3.96 -13.43 0.88
N VAL A 14 4.48 -12.64 -0.02
CA VAL A 14 5.43 -13.12 -1.02
C VAL A 14 6.82 -13.16 -0.40
N THR A 15 7.29 -14.38 -0.13
CA THR A 15 8.69 -14.65 0.19
C THR A 15 9.56 -14.41 -1.05
N ALA A 16 10.68 -13.73 -0.83
CA ALA A 16 11.66 -13.40 -1.84
C ALA A 16 12.21 -14.66 -2.54
N GLY A 17 11.86 -14.81 -3.79
CA GLY A 17 12.55 -15.70 -4.74
C GLY A 17 12.67 -14.96 -6.06
N ALA A 18 13.90 -14.72 -6.48
CA ALA A 18 14.18 -14.08 -7.76
C ALA A 18 13.70 -14.95 -8.92
N SER A 19 12.56 -14.61 -9.46
CA SER A 19 12.13 -15.06 -10.80
C SER A 19 11.04 -14.09 -11.24
N GLY A 20 11.29 -13.37 -12.32
CA GLY A 20 10.39 -12.36 -12.87
C GLY A 20 9.03 -12.93 -13.22
N VAL A 21 8.13 -12.88 -12.30
CA VAL A 21 6.71 -13.04 -12.55
C VAL A 21 6.11 -11.64 -12.54
N ALA A 22 5.60 -11.22 -13.67
CA ALA A 22 4.75 -10.05 -13.74
C ALA A 22 3.61 -10.26 -12.74
N SER A 23 3.66 -9.55 -11.62
CA SER A 23 2.56 -9.53 -10.68
C SER A 23 1.36 -8.94 -11.40
N ALA A 24 0.41 -9.78 -11.74
CA ALA A 24 -0.89 -9.30 -12.17
C ALA A 24 -1.48 -8.51 -11.00
N GLN A 25 -1.44 -7.18 -11.10
CA GLN A 25 -2.11 -6.32 -10.15
C GLN A 25 -3.60 -6.52 -10.31
N THR A 26 -4.20 -7.25 -9.38
CA THR A 26 -5.64 -7.29 -9.24
C THR A 26 -6.11 -5.88 -8.91
N ALA A 27 -6.93 -5.31 -9.80
CA ALA A 27 -7.58 -4.04 -9.52
C ALA A 27 -8.34 -4.14 -8.18
N PRO A 28 -8.32 -3.10 -7.34
CA PRO A 28 -9.03 -3.13 -6.07
C PRO A 28 -10.50 -3.40 -6.33
N VAL A 29 -11.04 -4.37 -5.62
CA VAL A 29 -12.49 -4.64 -5.63
C VAL A 29 -13.16 -3.45 -4.95
N THR A 30 -13.79 -2.60 -5.73
CA THR A 30 -14.53 -1.45 -5.23
C THR A 30 -15.94 -1.87 -4.86
N ASP A 31 -16.25 -1.88 -3.56
CA ASP A 31 -17.62 -2.04 -3.08
C ASP A 31 -18.26 -0.65 -2.97
N PRO A 32 -19.33 -0.37 -3.74
CA PRO A 32 -19.99 0.93 -3.72
C PRO A 32 -20.58 1.31 -2.34
N ASN A 33 -20.75 0.33 -1.46
CA ASN A 33 -21.27 0.55 -0.11
C ASN A 33 -20.20 0.97 0.91
N THR A 34 -18.92 0.88 0.54
CA THR A 34 -17.79 1.16 1.43
C THR A 34 -16.78 2.17 0.83
N PRO A 35 -17.24 3.38 0.46
CA PRO A 35 -16.40 4.33 -0.27
C PRO A 35 -15.14 4.77 0.51
N ARG A 36 -15.19 4.80 1.85
CA ARG A 36 -14.04 5.16 2.68
C ARG A 36 -12.97 4.06 2.69
N ILE A 37 -13.38 2.80 2.72
CA ILE A 37 -12.49 1.64 2.63
C ILE A 37 -11.84 1.63 1.25
N ASN A 38 -12.62 1.77 0.20
CA ASN A 38 -12.13 1.82 -1.18
C ASN A 38 -11.07 2.92 -1.39
N GLU A 39 -11.28 4.09 -0.80
CA GLU A 39 -10.30 5.19 -0.87
C GLU A 39 -8.96 4.81 -0.21
N VAL A 40 -9.01 4.22 0.99
CA VAL A 40 -7.80 3.81 1.70
C VAL A 40 -7.07 2.71 0.93
N ASP A 41 -7.79 1.70 0.45
CA ASP A 41 -7.23 0.61 -0.35
C ASP A 41 -6.59 1.11 -1.64
N GLN A 42 -7.25 2.00 -2.35
CA GLN A 42 -6.70 2.60 -3.57
C GLN A 42 -5.41 3.38 -3.29
N ARG A 43 -5.35 4.09 -2.17
CA ARG A 43 -4.15 4.81 -1.75
C ARG A 43 -3.01 3.87 -1.38
N LEU A 44 -3.30 2.79 -0.66
CA LEU A 44 -2.32 1.73 -0.35
C LEU A 44 -1.74 1.14 -1.62
N GLN A 45 -2.60 0.78 -2.57
CA GLN A 45 -2.15 0.24 -3.86
C GLN A 45 -1.30 1.24 -4.66
N ASN A 46 -1.71 2.50 -4.70
CA ASN A 46 -0.92 3.54 -5.38
C ASN A 46 0.46 3.74 -4.72
N GLN A 47 0.54 3.63 -3.39
CA GLN A 47 1.82 3.71 -2.70
C GLN A 47 2.70 2.50 -2.99
N GLN A 48 2.13 1.30 -2.98
CA GLN A 48 2.87 0.09 -3.34
C GLN A 48 3.45 0.19 -4.75
N ASN A 49 2.66 0.61 -5.72
CA ASN A 49 3.13 0.83 -7.09
C ASN A 49 4.29 1.84 -7.16
N ARG A 50 4.24 2.87 -6.34
CA ARG A 50 5.32 3.88 -6.29
C ARG A 50 6.59 3.35 -5.63
N ILE A 51 6.45 2.50 -4.62
CA ILE A 51 7.58 1.80 -3.98
C ILE A 51 8.22 0.86 -4.99
N ASP A 52 7.44 0.00 -5.63
CA ASP A 52 7.91 -0.98 -6.60
C ASP A 52 8.65 -0.30 -7.77
N ASN A 53 8.07 0.75 -8.32
CA ASN A 53 8.72 1.53 -9.38
C ASN A 53 9.99 2.22 -8.88
N GLY A 54 9.99 2.73 -7.66
CA GLY A 54 11.17 3.34 -7.05
C GLY A 54 12.32 2.35 -6.84
N VAL A 55 12.00 1.13 -6.45
CA VAL A 55 12.99 0.03 -6.33
C VAL A 55 13.51 -0.37 -7.70
N LYS A 56 12.62 -0.59 -8.66
CA LYS A 56 12.96 -0.94 -10.04
C LYS A 56 13.86 0.10 -10.70
N ASP A 57 13.60 1.37 -10.46
CA ASP A 57 14.38 2.50 -10.99
C ASP A 57 15.68 2.74 -10.20
N GLY A 58 15.93 2.00 -9.12
CA GLY A 58 17.10 2.18 -8.25
C GLY A 58 17.03 3.44 -7.38
N GLN A 59 15.87 4.04 -7.24
CA GLN A 59 15.64 5.25 -6.44
C GLN A 59 15.37 4.95 -4.97
N ILE A 60 14.88 3.76 -4.67
CA ILE A 60 14.57 3.25 -3.32
C ILE A 60 15.44 2.02 -3.07
N ASN A 61 16.18 2.03 -1.96
CA ASN A 61 16.98 0.88 -1.55
C ASN A 61 16.16 -0.10 -0.69
N ALA A 62 16.67 -1.32 -0.51
CA ALA A 62 15.98 -2.39 0.21
C ALA A 62 15.55 -2.00 1.64
N LYS A 63 16.36 -1.21 2.35
CA LYS A 63 16.01 -0.74 3.70
C LYS A 63 14.87 0.27 3.70
N GLN A 64 14.81 1.12 2.69
CA GLN A 64 13.73 2.08 2.50
C GLN A 64 12.43 1.38 2.12
N GLU A 65 12.51 0.44 1.16
CA GLU A 65 11.42 -0.43 0.75
C GLU A 65 10.77 -1.12 1.95
N MET A 66 11.54 -1.87 2.73
CA MET A 66 11.05 -2.57 3.93
C MET A 66 10.31 -1.62 4.90
N ARG A 67 10.83 -0.43 5.10
CA ARG A 67 10.22 0.55 6.02
C ARG A 67 8.91 1.11 5.48
N ASP A 68 8.86 1.38 4.18
CA ASP A 68 7.68 1.94 3.54
C ASP A 68 6.56 0.89 3.46
N GLU A 69 6.90 -0.34 3.08
CA GLU A 69 5.98 -1.48 3.07
C GLU A 69 5.45 -1.82 4.46
N LYS A 70 6.31 -1.77 5.48
CA LYS A 70 5.89 -1.96 6.87
C LYS A 70 4.86 -0.92 7.31
N THR A 71 5.00 0.32 6.85
CA THR A 71 4.03 1.39 7.14
C THR A 71 2.70 1.10 6.44
N ASP A 72 2.73 0.69 5.17
CA ASP A 72 1.52 0.36 4.41
C ASP A 72 0.84 -0.89 4.97
N ALA A 73 1.60 -1.92 5.35
CA ALA A 73 1.07 -3.10 6.03
C ALA A 73 0.40 -2.76 7.36
N HIS A 74 0.95 -1.83 8.12
CA HIS A 74 0.35 -1.36 9.37
C HIS A 74 -1.00 -0.66 9.12
N VAL A 75 -1.09 0.20 8.10
CA VAL A 75 -2.35 0.85 7.73
C VAL A 75 -3.37 -0.17 7.23
N SER A 76 -2.95 -1.16 6.45
CA SER A 76 -3.81 -2.25 5.99
C SER A 76 -4.38 -3.07 7.15
N GLN A 77 -3.56 -3.40 8.14
CA GLN A 77 -4.00 -4.10 9.35
C GLN A 77 -4.97 -3.24 10.19
N GLU A 78 -4.69 -1.96 10.33
CA GLU A 78 -5.58 -1.02 11.01
C GLU A 78 -6.93 -0.92 10.30
N LEU A 79 -6.94 -0.83 8.97
CA LEU A 79 -8.13 -0.83 8.15
C LEU A 79 -8.99 -2.08 8.41
N SER A 80 -8.40 -3.27 8.31
CA SER A 80 -9.10 -4.55 8.53
C SER A 80 -9.66 -4.64 9.96
N LYS A 81 -8.93 -4.17 10.94
CA LYS A 81 -9.34 -4.17 12.35
C LYS A 81 -10.51 -3.22 12.59
N ASP A 82 -10.44 -2.01 12.05
CA ASP A 82 -11.51 -1.00 12.22
C ASP A 82 -12.77 -1.42 11.44
N GLU A 83 -12.61 -2.01 10.26
CA GLU A 83 -13.70 -2.59 9.49
C GLU A 83 -14.42 -3.69 10.27
N ALA A 84 -13.69 -4.64 10.85
CA ALA A 84 -14.26 -5.73 11.66
C ALA A 84 -14.97 -5.20 12.91
N LYS A 85 -14.40 -4.18 13.55
CA LYS A 85 -14.96 -3.54 14.73
C LYS A 85 -16.28 -2.83 14.45
N ASN A 86 -16.42 -2.24 13.27
CA ASN A 86 -17.58 -1.42 12.88
C ASN A 86 -18.56 -2.18 11.97
N GLY A 87 -18.46 -3.50 11.84
CA GLY A 87 -19.38 -4.30 11.05
C GLY A 87 -19.28 -4.10 9.54
N GLY A 88 -18.07 -3.93 9.00
CA GLY A 88 -17.81 -3.79 7.58
C GLY A 88 -17.64 -2.34 7.09
N HIS A 89 -17.48 -1.39 8.02
CA HIS A 89 -17.31 0.03 7.73
C HIS A 89 -16.14 0.62 8.50
N ILE A 90 -15.68 1.79 8.08
CA ILE A 90 -14.80 2.64 8.87
C ILE A 90 -15.42 4.00 9.09
N THR A 91 -15.16 4.59 10.25
CA THR A 91 -15.63 5.93 10.57
C THR A 91 -14.82 7.00 9.83
N LYS A 92 -15.37 8.20 9.73
CA LYS A 92 -14.66 9.35 9.16
C LYS A 92 -13.37 9.69 9.96
N ALA A 93 -13.39 9.49 11.28
CA ALA A 93 -12.23 9.73 12.14
C ALA A 93 -11.12 8.70 11.87
N GLU A 94 -11.47 7.42 11.74
CA GLU A 94 -10.55 6.33 11.39
C GLU A 94 -9.95 6.56 10.01
N GLN A 95 -10.76 6.88 9.00
CA GLN A 95 -10.29 7.23 7.67
C GLN A 95 -9.29 8.40 7.71
N ARG A 96 -9.58 9.47 8.45
CA ARG A 96 -8.66 10.61 8.58
C ARG A 96 -7.34 10.22 9.24
N LYS A 97 -7.39 9.34 10.24
CA LYS A 97 -6.17 8.82 10.90
C LYS A 97 -5.29 8.06 9.92
N MET A 98 -5.87 7.10 9.18
CA MET A 98 -5.16 6.34 8.15
C MET A 98 -4.63 7.25 7.03
N ASN A 99 -5.42 8.19 6.57
CA ASN A 99 -4.99 9.16 5.56
C ASN A 99 -3.80 10.01 6.01
N ARG A 100 -3.71 10.38 7.28
CA ARG A 100 -2.52 11.07 7.81
C ARG A 100 -1.28 10.18 7.79
N GLN A 101 -1.42 8.88 8.09
CA GLN A 101 -0.32 7.93 8.01
C GLN A 101 0.14 7.74 6.56
N LEU A 102 -0.80 7.54 5.64
CA LEU A 102 -0.54 7.42 4.21
C LEU A 102 0.11 8.68 3.62
N ASN A 103 -0.34 9.86 4.04
CA ASN A 103 0.28 11.13 3.62
C ASN A 103 1.74 11.23 4.06
N ARG A 104 2.04 10.86 5.31
CA ARG A 104 3.43 10.85 5.81
C ARG A 104 4.30 9.87 5.03
N ASN A 105 3.78 8.68 4.76
CA ASN A 105 4.50 7.68 3.99
C ASN A 105 4.67 8.12 2.53
N SER A 106 3.63 8.65 1.91
CA SER A 106 3.69 9.20 0.55
C SER A 106 4.76 10.28 0.40
N ASN A 107 4.86 11.19 1.36
CA ASN A 107 5.89 12.23 1.36
C ASN A 107 7.30 11.64 1.55
N ARG A 108 7.44 10.58 2.34
CA ARG A 108 8.70 9.86 2.51
C ARG A 108 9.13 9.20 1.20
N ILE A 109 8.24 8.45 0.56
CA ILE A 109 8.47 7.79 -0.74
C ILE A 109 8.89 8.84 -1.79
N HIS A 110 8.17 9.95 -1.85
CA HIS A 110 8.50 11.03 -2.77
C HIS A 110 9.94 11.55 -2.56
N ARG A 111 10.31 11.85 -1.31
CA ARG A 111 11.67 12.33 -1.00
C ARG A 111 12.75 11.28 -1.31
N GLN A 112 12.48 10.02 -1.03
CA GLN A 112 13.42 8.92 -1.33
C GLN A 112 13.64 8.82 -2.84
N ARG A 113 12.58 8.82 -3.63
CA ARG A 113 12.67 8.74 -5.08
C ARG A 113 13.38 9.95 -5.69
N THR A 114 13.09 11.14 -5.21
CA THR A 114 13.75 12.38 -5.67
C THR A 114 15.23 12.36 -5.36
N LYS A 115 15.62 11.98 -4.14
CA LYS A 115 17.03 11.88 -3.74
C LYS A 115 17.74 10.72 -4.47
N GLY A 116 17.09 9.60 -4.62
CA GLY A 116 17.61 8.44 -5.35
C GLY A 116 17.83 8.74 -6.82
N ALA A 117 16.93 9.47 -7.45
CA ALA A 117 17.09 9.91 -8.84
C ALA A 117 18.26 10.89 -9.00
N ALA A 118 18.44 11.80 -8.06
CA ALA A 118 19.56 12.76 -8.07
C ALA A 118 20.93 12.09 -7.81
N ALA A 119 20.96 11.00 -7.04
CA ALA A 119 22.17 10.23 -6.72
C ALA A 119 22.58 9.24 -7.83
N LYS A 120 21.68 8.96 -8.79
CA LYS A 120 21.97 8.06 -9.90
C LYS A 120 22.87 8.78 -10.91
N PRO A 121 24.05 8.24 -11.26
CA PRO A 121 24.87 8.82 -12.30
C PRO A 121 24.10 8.87 -13.62
N PRO A 122 24.33 9.89 -14.46
CA PRO A 122 23.73 9.94 -15.76
C PRO A 122 24.07 8.66 -16.53
N ALA A 123 23.06 8.09 -17.19
CA ALA A 123 23.27 6.91 -18.00
C ALA A 123 24.39 7.20 -18.99
N ALA A 124 25.44 6.37 -18.98
CA ALA A 124 26.50 6.46 -19.98
C ALA A 124 25.86 6.28 -21.36
N GLN A 125 25.95 7.33 -22.17
CA GLN A 125 25.55 7.29 -23.56
C GLN A 125 26.59 6.53 -24.37
#